data_37f2c06e04982c3e9a87d330654efde3
#
_entry.id   37f2c06e04982c3e9a87d330654efde3
#
_cell.length_a   1.000
_cell.length_b   1.000
_cell.length_c   1.000
_cell.angle_alpha   90.00
_cell.angle_beta   90.00
_cell.angle_gamma   90.00
#
_symmetry.space_group_name_H-M   'P 1'
#
loop_
_entity.id
_entity.type
_entity.pdbx_description
1 polymer ?
#
loop_
_entity_poly.entity_id
_entity_poly.type
_entity_poly.pdbx_seq_one_letter_code
_entity_poly.pdbx_strand_id
1 'polypeptide(L)'
;MHKNKKEDTGVKIRKTFHTIDTHTCGEPTRNVIGGIPNIPGKTMQEKLEYMSTEGDWLRKLLTFEPRGNEVMSGTLIMEPCNPEADFGVLYFEVGGWMPMCGHDTIGVGTALVEAGMVDVQEPYTYVTLDTAAGLVKLQIEVRDCSAVNVTFVNAPAFVMVRDAEITTSKYGTVKADIAYGGNIYAILPAASVGLHINPQSSSLLIQAGNYLKQRINEQIAVQHPTIPFEHHVTHVEFYEPTDQEDGAIKNAVIIPPGAIDRSPCGTGTSAKLSVLAAKGEIKKGESFIHQSIIGSQFKCKYLDDAEVAGIPA
;
A
#
# COMPACT_ATOMS: atom_id res chain seq x y z
N MET A 1 14.49 -20.10 59.26
CA MET A 1 15.15 -19.12 58.36
C MET A 1 14.40 -19.09 57.05
N HIS A 2 13.40 -18.17 56.91
CA HIS A 2 12.73 -17.93 55.64
C HIS A 2 13.60 -17.01 54.82
N LYS A 3 14.17 -17.50 53.71
CA LYS A 3 14.78 -16.67 52.68
C LYS A 3 13.65 -15.96 51.91
N ASN A 4 13.42 -14.68 52.22
CA ASN A 4 12.63 -13.81 51.36
C ASN A 4 13.31 -13.74 49.99
N LYS A 5 12.74 -14.45 49.01
CA LYS A 5 13.03 -14.14 47.59
C LYS A 5 12.50 -12.71 47.37
N LYS A 6 13.39 -11.74 47.21
CA LYS A 6 13.05 -10.46 46.61
C LYS A 6 12.50 -10.76 45.23
N GLU A 7 11.21 -10.53 45.03
CA GLU A 7 10.62 -10.46 43.69
C GLU A 7 11.36 -9.36 42.96
N ASP A 8 12.06 -9.73 41.90
CA ASP A 8 12.69 -8.79 40.97
C ASP A 8 11.57 -8.09 40.19
N THR A 9 11.11 -6.94 40.69
CA THR A 9 10.06 -6.09 40.11
C THR A 9 10.59 -5.22 38.98
N GLY A 10 11.81 -5.45 38.54
CA GLY A 10 12.45 -4.72 37.45
C GLY A 10 11.75 -4.96 36.11
N VAL A 11 11.41 -3.90 35.38
CA VAL A 11 10.94 -4.00 34.00
C VAL A 11 12.05 -4.60 33.15
N LYS A 12 11.81 -5.78 32.56
CA LYS A 12 12.76 -6.43 31.65
C LYS A 12 12.46 -5.99 30.21
N ILE A 13 13.34 -5.16 29.67
CA ILE A 13 13.32 -4.83 28.24
C ILE A 13 13.76 -6.08 27.47
N ARG A 14 12.88 -6.56 26.57
CA ARG A 14 13.18 -7.74 25.75
C ARG A 14 13.60 -7.36 24.35
N LYS A 15 13.05 -6.27 23.81
CA LYS A 15 13.31 -5.75 22.46
C LYS A 15 13.17 -4.23 22.45
N THR A 16 13.98 -3.58 21.64
CA THR A 16 13.91 -2.14 21.38
C THR A 16 13.83 -1.94 19.87
N PHE A 17 12.95 -1.06 19.44
CA PHE A 17 12.84 -0.63 18.04
C PHE A 17 12.99 0.87 17.97
N HIS A 18 13.66 1.35 16.92
CA HIS A 18 13.75 2.76 16.59
C HIS A 18 12.83 3.01 15.40
N THR A 19 11.91 3.96 15.53
CA THR A 19 10.92 4.27 14.48
C THR A 19 10.88 5.75 14.20
N ILE A 20 10.55 6.09 12.95
CA ILE A 20 10.18 7.43 12.50
C ILE A 20 8.76 7.30 11.97
N ASP A 21 7.81 7.93 12.66
CA ASP A 21 6.42 7.89 12.23
C ASP A 21 6.15 9.10 11.32
N THR A 22 5.66 8.82 10.11
CA THR A 22 5.24 9.80 9.10
C THR A 22 3.76 9.63 8.78
N HIS A 23 3.20 10.50 7.95
CA HIS A 23 1.91 10.25 7.30
C HIS A 23 1.92 10.76 5.87
N THR A 24 1.20 10.07 5.00
CA THR A 24 0.96 10.47 3.62
C THR A 24 -0.51 10.77 3.46
N CYS A 25 -0.86 12.04 3.27
CA CYS A 25 -2.27 12.44 3.13
C CYS A 25 -3.18 11.97 4.27
N GLY A 26 -2.64 11.87 5.49
CA GLY A 26 -3.37 11.43 6.68
C GLY A 26 -3.30 9.91 6.96
N GLU A 27 -2.75 9.10 6.06
CA GLU A 27 -2.51 7.68 6.30
C GLU A 27 -1.15 7.50 6.98
N PRO A 28 -1.08 6.86 8.18
CA PRO A 28 0.14 6.78 8.96
C PRO A 28 1.11 5.73 8.40
N THR A 29 2.41 6.01 8.53
CA THR A 29 3.48 5.06 8.25
C THR A 29 4.47 5.02 9.39
N ARG A 30 4.68 3.87 9.99
CA ARG A 30 5.74 3.63 10.99
C ARG A 30 6.98 3.05 10.34
N ASN A 31 7.96 3.88 10.09
CA ASN A 31 9.23 3.45 9.49
C ASN A 31 10.17 2.93 10.58
N VAL A 32 10.41 1.62 10.61
CA VAL A 32 11.34 0.98 11.55
C VAL A 32 12.74 1.06 10.96
N ILE A 33 13.62 1.80 11.63
CA ILE A 33 15.00 2.06 11.20
C ILE A 33 16.06 1.37 12.08
N GLY A 34 15.64 0.69 13.14
CA GLY A 34 16.56 -0.02 14.03
C GLY A 34 15.87 -1.01 14.94
N GLY A 35 16.66 -1.96 15.45
CA GLY A 35 16.13 -3.07 16.26
C GLY A 35 15.52 -4.20 15.44
N ILE A 36 15.62 -4.15 14.11
CA ILE A 36 15.12 -5.16 13.20
C ILE A 36 15.93 -6.45 13.41
N PRO A 37 15.28 -7.62 13.64
CA PRO A 37 16.01 -8.88 13.74
C PRO A 37 16.64 -9.25 12.39
N ASN A 38 17.63 -10.15 12.43
CA ASN A 38 18.12 -10.74 11.18
C ASN A 38 16.99 -11.52 10.50
N ILE A 39 16.61 -11.10 9.29
CA ILE A 39 15.54 -11.71 8.50
C ILE A 39 16.19 -12.62 7.45
N PRO A 40 15.93 -13.95 7.51
CA PRO A 40 16.41 -14.88 6.51
C PRO A 40 15.85 -14.56 5.11
N GLY A 41 16.67 -14.80 4.07
CA GLY A 41 16.30 -14.60 2.68
C GLY A 41 17.40 -13.90 1.88
N LYS A 42 17.57 -14.31 0.63
CA LYS A 42 18.53 -13.73 -0.32
C LYS A 42 17.90 -12.63 -1.17
N THR A 43 16.58 -12.57 -1.21
CA THR A 43 15.78 -11.57 -1.92
C THR A 43 14.79 -10.94 -0.97
N MET A 44 14.28 -9.75 -1.32
CA MET A 44 13.22 -9.11 -0.53
C MET A 44 11.93 -9.93 -0.53
N GLN A 45 11.67 -10.68 -1.60
CA GLN A 45 10.53 -11.60 -1.68
C GLN A 45 10.66 -12.75 -0.67
N GLU A 46 11.83 -13.42 -0.57
CA GLU A 46 12.08 -14.47 0.43
C GLU A 46 11.98 -13.93 1.86
N LYS A 47 12.46 -12.70 2.10
CA LYS A 47 12.33 -12.02 3.39
C LYS A 47 10.87 -11.73 3.73
N LEU A 48 10.07 -11.28 2.76
CA LEU A 48 8.64 -11.04 2.93
C LEU A 48 7.90 -12.34 3.29
N GLU A 49 8.20 -13.44 2.61
CA GLU A 49 7.61 -14.75 2.88
C GLU A 49 7.91 -15.21 4.31
N TYR A 50 9.17 -15.09 4.75
CA TYR A 50 9.57 -15.39 6.14
C TYR A 50 8.80 -14.51 7.14
N MET A 51 8.70 -13.20 6.87
CA MET A 51 7.99 -12.28 7.77
C MET A 51 6.49 -12.52 7.79
N SER A 52 5.91 -13.00 6.70
CA SER A 52 4.48 -13.35 6.62
C SER A 52 4.12 -14.60 7.43
N THR A 53 5.09 -15.42 7.79
CA THR A 53 4.92 -16.66 8.56
C THR A 53 5.57 -16.55 9.95
N GLU A 54 6.86 -16.75 10.02
CA GLU A 54 7.62 -16.82 11.29
C GLU A 54 7.83 -15.46 11.95
N GLY A 55 7.91 -14.38 11.13
CA GLY A 55 8.18 -13.01 11.57
C GLY A 55 6.95 -12.18 11.92
N ASP A 56 5.73 -12.68 11.72
CA ASP A 56 4.48 -11.90 11.83
C ASP A 56 4.21 -11.29 13.22
N TRP A 57 4.84 -11.83 14.25
CA TRP A 57 4.79 -11.25 15.59
C TRP A 57 5.28 -9.80 15.64
N LEU A 58 6.23 -9.41 14.76
CA LEU A 58 6.78 -8.06 14.73
C LEU A 58 5.74 -7.07 14.22
N ARG A 59 5.07 -7.38 13.12
CA ARG A 59 3.96 -6.60 12.59
C ARG A 59 2.89 -6.37 13.67
N LYS A 60 2.40 -7.44 14.28
CA LYS A 60 1.40 -7.37 15.36
C LYS A 60 1.87 -6.51 16.54
N LEU A 61 3.16 -6.62 16.90
CA LEU A 61 3.74 -5.80 17.97
C LEU A 61 3.69 -4.30 17.65
N LEU A 62 3.87 -3.92 16.39
CA LEU A 62 4.00 -2.53 15.96
C LEU A 62 2.69 -1.88 15.52
N THR A 63 1.73 -2.68 15.02
CA THR A 63 0.48 -2.15 14.46
C THR A 63 -0.75 -2.34 15.35
N PHE A 64 -0.74 -3.31 16.27
CA PHE A 64 -1.89 -3.56 17.13
C PHE A 64 -1.87 -2.67 18.38
N GLU A 65 -3.05 -2.45 18.94
CA GLU A 65 -3.19 -1.78 20.23
C GLU A 65 -2.28 -2.41 21.32
N PRO A 66 -1.67 -1.62 22.18
CA PRO A 66 -1.78 -0.16 22.36
C PRO A 66 -0.74 0.65 21.56
N ARG A 67 0.07 0.04 20.68
CA ARG A 67 1.15 0.72 19.95
C ARG A 67 0.77 1.17 18.54
N GLY A 68 -0.33 0.70 18.03
CA GLY A 68 -0.90 1.07 16.75
C GLY A 68 -2.41 1.22 16.85
N ASN A 69 -3.08 1.16 15.71
CA ASN A 69 -4.53 1.23 15.56
C ASN A 69 -4.95 0.51 14.28
N GLU A 70 -6.24 0.50 13.97
CA GLU A 70 -6.83 -0.25 12.85
C GLU A 70 -6.39 0.19 11.44
N VAL A 71 -5.77 1.37 11.32
CA VAL A 71 -5.23 1.90 10.05
C VAL A 71 -3.71 1.99 10.05
N MET A 72 -3.05 1.48 11.08
CA MET A 72 -1.59 1.56 11.18
C MET A 72 -0.92 0.74 10.09
N SER A 73 -0.05 1.39 9.33
CA SER A 73 0.84 0.80 8.36
C SER A 73 2.30 1.07 8.73
N GLY A 74 3.23 0.39 8.10
CA GLY A 74 4.63 0.65 8.36
C GLY A 74 5.59 -0.12 7.47
N THR A 75 6.87 0.15 7.71
CA THR A 75 7.97 -0.41 6.93
C THR A 75 9.11 -0.88 7.81
N LEU A 76 9.85 -1.88 7.34
CA LEU A 76 11.19 -2.18 7.82
C LEU A 76 12.19 -1.69 6.80
N ILE A 77 13.03 -0.71 7.19
CA ILE A 77 14.10 -0.18 6.35
C ILE A 77 15.41 -0.90 6.73
N MET A 78 16.05 -1.52 5.77
CA MET A 78 17.23 -2.37 5.98
C MET A 78 18.21 -2.32 4.80
N GLU A 79 19.31 -3.05 4.89
CA GLU A 79 20.21 -3.28 3.76
C GLU A 79 19.47 -3.96 2.60
N PRO A 80 19.66 -3.50 1.35
CA PRO A 80 19.03 -4.10 0.19
C PRO A 80 19.61 -5.49 -0.12
N CYS A 81 18.85 -6.33 -0.79
CA CYS A 81 19.34 -7.57 -1.38
C CYS A 81 19.87 -7.34 -2.80
N ASN A 82 19.32 -6.36 -3.50
CA ASN A 82 19.75 -5.97 -4.84
C ASN A 82 20.80 -4.82 -4.74
N PRO A 83 21.99 -5.00 -5.33
CA PRO A 83 23.07 -3.98 -5.27
C PRO A 83 22.77 -2.70 -6.05
N GLU A 84 21.71 -2.65 -6.86
CA GLU A 84 21.27 -1.44 -7.57
C GLU A 84 20.37 -0.55 -6.70
N ALA A 85 20.01 -0.98 -5.49
CA ALA A 85 19.17 -0.23 -4.58
C ALA A 85 19.97 0.36 -3.41
N ASP A 86 19.49 1.47 -2.89
CA ASP A 86 20.05 2.15 -1.73
C ASP A 86 19.58 1.53 -0.41
N PHE A 87 18.30 1.12 -0.37
CA PHE A 87 17.67 0.51 0.81
C PHE A 87 16.76 -0.65 0.42
N GLY A 88 16.71 -1.67 1.30
CA GLY A 88 15.69 -2.71 1.27
C GLY A 88 14.48 -2.29 2.11
N VAL A 89 13.27 -2.50 1.61
CA VAL A 89 12.04 -2.14 2.33
C VAL A 89 11.04 -3.30 2.30
N LEU A 90 10.56 -3.70 3.48
CA LEU A 90 9.41 -4.59 3.65
C LEU A 90 8.24 -3.78 4.20
N TYR A 91 7.07 -3.98 3.63
CA TYR A 91 5.85 -3.25 3.98
C TYR A 91 4.90 -4.13 4.80
N PHE A 92 4.22 -3.52 5.76
CA PHE A 92 3.19 -4.19 6.55
C PHE A 92 2.06 -3.23 6.93
N GLU A 93 0.88 -3.78 7.09
CA GLU A 93 -0.28 -3.10 7.66
C GLU A 93 -0.93 -3.98 8.74
N VAL A 94 -1.99 -3.51 9.38
CA VAL A 94 -2.71 -4.31 10.39
C VAL A 94 -3.18 -5.66 9.81
N GLY A 95 -3.58 -5.68 8.54
CA GLY A 95 -4.07 -6.87 7.85
C GLY A 95 -3.01 -7.90 7.47
N GLY A 96 -1.77 -7.48 7.24
CA GLY A 96 -0.73 -8.40 6.77
C GLY A 96 0.55 -7.73 6.28
N TRP A 97 1.42 -8.52 5.68
CA TRP A 97 2.60 -8.09 4.95
C TRP A 97 2.26 -7.90 3.48
N MET A 98 2.91 -6.95 2.83
CA MET A 98 2.62 -6.57 1.45
C MET A 98 3.91 -6.49 0.62
N PRO A 99 3.85 -6.81 -0.68
CA PRO A 99 5.01 -6.68 -1.56
C PRO A 99 5.40 -5.22 -1.79
N MET A 100 4.41 -4.29 -1.80
CA MET A 100 4.60 -2.86 -2.01
C MET A 100 3.43 -2.08 -1.42
N CYS A 101 3.71 -0.88 -0.91
CA CYS A 101 2.70 0.08 -0.46
C CYS A 101 3.06 1.50 -0.91
N GLY A 102 2.14 2.18 -1.61
CA GLY A 102 2.42 3.49 -2.20
C GLY A 102 2.56 4.61 -1.17
N HIS A 103 1.63 4.71 -0.22
CA HIS A 103 1.69 5.77 0.79
C HIS A 103 2.87 5.56 1.76
N ASP A 104 3.18 4.30 2.10
CA ASP A 104 4.36 3.99 2.91
C ASP A 104 5.66 4.32 2.16
N THR A 105 5.72 4.09 0.84
CA THR A 105 6.86 4.47 0.01
C THR A 105 7.12 5.98 0.04
N ILE A 106 6.06 6.79 -0.01
CA ILE A 106 6.16 8.25 0.18
C ILE A 106 6.65 8.57 1.59
N GLY A 107 6.11 7.88 2.60
CA GLY A 107 6.53 8.00 3.99
C GLY A 107 8.01 7.63 4.21
N VAL A 108 8.49 6.56 3.55
CA VAL A 108 9.92 6.18 3.55
C VAL A 108 10.78 7.29 2.96
N GLY A 109 10.44 7.78 1.76
CA GLY A 109 11.20 8.86 1.12
C GLY A 109 11.31 10.09 2.01
N THR A 110 10.22 10.48 2.65
CA THR A 110 10.20 11.58 3.64
C THR A 110 11.10 11.26 4.83
N ALA A 111 10.96 10.08 5.44
CA ALA A 111 11.77 9.68 6.61
C ALA A 111 13.27 9.65 6.33
N LEU A 112 13.67 9.15 5.15
CA LEU A 112 15.09 9.10 4.76
C LEU A 112 15.74 10.48 4.68
N VAL A 113 15.03 11.47 4.14
CA VAL A 113 15.50 12.86 4.06
C VAL A 113 15.50 13.51 5.45
N GLU A 114 14.36 13.48 6.15
CA GLU A 114 14.20 14.18 7.44
C GLU A 114 15.10 13.63 8.55
N ALA A 115 15.45 12.33 8.48
CA ALA A 115 16.36 11.72 9.45
C ALA A 115 17.84 11.78 9.03
N GLY A 116 18.15 12.38 7.88
CA GLY A 116 19.54 12.46 7.39
C GLY A 116 20.13 11.08 7.06
N MET A 117 19.31 10.14 6.61
CA MET A 117 19.75 8.79 6.24
C MET A 117 20.28 8.73 4.80
N VAL A 118 20.11 9.80 4.03
CA VAL A 118 20.60 9.97 2.66
C VAL A 118 21.36 11.30 2.53
N ASP A 119 22.28 11.37 1.57
CA ASP A 119 22.90 12.63 1.18
C ASP A 119 21.89 13.47 0.39
N VAL A 120 21.37 14.51 1.05
CA VAL A 120 20.31 15.35 0.50
C VAL A 120 20.84 16.25 -0.61
N GLN A 121 20.18 16.24 -1.76
CA GLN A 121 20.42 17.13 -2.88
C GLN A 121 19.16 17.94 -3.19
N GLU A 122 19.31 19.26 -3.34
CA GLU A 122 18.25 20.15 -3.79
C GLU A 122 18.39 20.47 -5.28
N PRO A 123 17.31 20.61 -6.04
CA PRO A 123 15.93 20.50 -5.61
C PRO A 123 15.39 19.07 -5.56
N TYR A 124 16.16 18.05 -5.97
CA TYR A 124 15.73 16.65 -6.01
C TYR A 124 16.79 15.70 -5.46
N THR A 125 16.37 14.86 -4.54
CA THR A 125 17.12 13.70 -4.04
C THR A 125 16.50 12.44 -4.66
N TYR A 126 17.34 11.53 -5.16
CA TYR A 126 16.92 10.28 -5.78
C TYR A 126 17.31 9.10 -4.89
N VAL A 127 16.37 8.16 -4.71
CA VAL A 127 16.59 6.96 -3.90
C VAL A 127 15.96 5.77 -4.63
N THR A 128 16.64 4.64 -4.65
CA THR A 128 16.12 3.39 -5.18
C THR A 128 15.87 2.42 -4.03
N LEU A 129 14.66 1.91 -3.92
CA LEU A 129 14.26 0.91 -2.93
C LEU A 129 14.20 -0.48 -3.57
N ASP A 130 14.76 -1.47 -2.86
CA ASP A 130 14.57 -2.89 -3.15
C ASP A 130 13.34 -3.40 -2.38
N THR A 131 12.32 -3.81 -3.09
CA THR A 131 11.06 -4.29 -2.50
C THR A 131 10.72 -5.69 -2.99
N ALA A 132 9.78 -6.36 -2.36
CA ALA A 132 9.32 -7.66 -2.83
C ALA A 132 8.58 -7.61 -4.19
N ALA A 133 8.09 -6.42 -4.60
CA ALA A 133 7.51 -6.18 -5.92
C ALA A 133 8.56 -5.76 -6.98
N GLY A 134 9.83 -5.59 -6.59
CA GLY A 134 10.92 -5.15 -7.46
C GLY A 134 11.52 -3.81 -7.02
N LEU A 135 12.33 -3.20 -7.90
CA LEU A 135 12.94 -1.91 -7.64
C LEU A 135 11.93 -0.78 -7.79
N VAL A 136 11.90 0.11 -6.79
CA VAL A 136 11.06 1.31 -6.78
C VAL A 136 11.95 2.55 -6.71
N LYS A 137 11.88 3.40 -7.74
CA LYS A 137 12.69 4.62 -7.84
C LYS A 137 11.89 5.81 -7.34
N LEU A 138 12.46 6.51 -6.35
CA LEU A 138 11.90 7.72 -5.77
C LEU A 138 12.63 8.96 -6.30
N GLN A 139 11.85 10.00 -6.55
CA GLN A 139 12.30 11.37 -6.72
C GLN A 139 11.67 12.20 -5.61
N ILE A 140 12.50 12.69 -4.71
CA ILE A 140 12.08 13.47 -3.54
C ILE A 140 12.41 14.93 -3.81
N GLU A 141 11.41 15.78 -3.91
CA GLU A 141 11.59 17.22 -3.97
C GLU A 141 11.99 17.72 -2.58
N VAL A 142 13.10 18.43 -2.51
CA VAL A 142 13.67 18.94 -1.25
C VAL A 142 13.79 20.45 -1.32
N ARG A 143 13.38 21.13 -0.26
CA ARG A 143 13.59 22.56 0.01
C ARG A 143 13.99 22.79 1.45
N ASP A 144 15.01 23.61 1.66
CA ASP A 144 15.52 23.90 2.99
C ASP A 144 15.80 22.63 3.81
N CYS A 145 16.42 21.63 3.17
CA CYS A 145 16.72 20.30 3.70
C CYS A 145 15.49 19.46 4.11
N SER A 146 14.27 19.85 3.73
CA SER A 146 13.04 19.14 4.07
C SER A 146 12.38 18.54 2.83
N ALA A 147 11.82 17.34 2.96
CA ALA A 147 11.06 16.69 1.91
C ALA A 147 9.68 17.35 1.75
N VAL A 148 9.40 17.93 0.58
CA VAL A 148 8.14 18.62 0.30
C VAL A 148 7.21 17.84 -0.62
N ASN A 149 7.75 16.93 -1.44
CA ASN A 149 6.99 16.06 -2.30
C ASN A 149 7.79 14.79 -2.63
N VAL A 150 7.11 13.66 -2.73
CA VAL A 150 7.73 12.39 -3.12
C VAL A 150 6.97 11.82 -4.32
N THR A 151 7.71 11.62 -5.41
CA THR A 151 7.22 10.93 -6.61
C THR A 151 7.96 9.60 -6.74
N PHE A 152 7.25 8.54 -7.10
CA PHE A 152 7.88 7.26 -7.36
C PHE A 152 7.35 6.62 -8.64
N VAL A 153 8.19 5.80 -9.27
CA VAL A 153 7.78 4.92 -10.37
C VAL A 153 7.39 3.59 -9.75
N ASN A 154 6.10 3.27 -9.83
CA ASN A 154 5.58 2.02 -9.27
C ASN A 154 6.00 0.81 -10.10
N ALA A 155 5.89 -0.38 -9.53
CA ALA A 155 5.94 -1.63 -10.27
C ALA A 155 4.86 -1.64 -11.38
N PRO A 156 5.09 -2.37 -12.49
CA PRO A 156 4.11 -2.45 -13.58
C PRO A 156 2.73 -2.87 -13.07
N ALA A 157 1.70 -2.12 -13.49
CA ALA A 157 0.32 -2.37 -13.11
C ALA A 157 -0.46 -2.93 -14.30
N PHE A 158 -1.30 -3.93 -14.09
CA PHE A 158 -2.02 -4.60 -15.18
C PHE A 158 -3.40 -5.09 -14.75
N VAL A 159 -4.28 -5.25 -15.76
CA VAL A 159 -5.62 -5.79 -15.54
C VAL A 159 -5.58 -7.31 -15.61
N MET A 160 -6.11 -7.98 -14.60
CA MET A 160 -6.22 -9.43 -14.52
C MET A 160 -7.56 -9.92 -15.09
N VAL A 161 -8.67 -9.27 -14.71
CA VAL A 161 -10.02 -9.59 -15.21
C VAL A 161 -10.78 -8.29 -15.45
N ARG A 162 -11.34 -8.13 -16.64
CA ARG A 162 -12.19 -6.97 -16.98
C ARG A 162 -13.65 -7.30 -16.78
N ASP A 163 -14.40 -6.33 -16.26
CA ASP A 163 -15.86 -6.37 -16.13
C ASP A 163 -16.37 -7.69 -15.52
N ALA A 164 -15.65 -8.22 -14.51
CA ALA A 164 -16.05 -9.44 -13.81
C ALA A 164 -17.43 -9.28 -13.19
N GLU A 165 -18.35 -10.20 -13.47
CA GLU A 165 -19.70 -10.21 -12.91
C GLU A 165 -19.72 -10.99 -11.60
N ILE A 166 -20.09 -10.33 -10.51
CA ILE A 166 -20.16 -10.88 -9.17
C ILE A 166 -21.63 -10.93 -8.73
N THR A 167 -22.13 -12.13 -8.52
CA THR A 167 -23.48 -12.33 -7.98
C THR A 167 -23.50 -12.17 -6.48
N THR A 168 -24.34 -11.29 -5.99
CA THR A 168 -24.48 -11.01 -4.56
C THR A 168 -25.96 -11.08 -4.13
N SER A 169 -26.21 -11.51 -2.90
CA SER A 169 -27.56 -11.49 -2.32
C SER A 169 -27.98 -10.09 -1.85
N LYS A 170 -27.00 -9.18 -1.61
CA LYS A 170 -27.26 -7.86 -1.05
C LYS A 170 -27.39 -6.77 -2.11
N TYR A 171 -26.60 -6.85 -3.19
CA TYR A 171 -26.51 -5.80 -4.21
C TYR A 171 -26.89 -6.28 -5.62
N GLY A 172 -27.43 -7.52 -5.75
CA GLY A 172 -27.65 -8.13 -7.05
C GLY A 172 -26.32 -8.48 -7.75
N THR A 173 -26.31 -8.43 -9.07
CA THR A 173 -25.09 -8.63 -9.86
C THR A 173 -24.36 -7.28 -10.00
N VAL A 174 -23.13 -7.21 -9.50
CA VAL A 174 -22.25 -6.05 -9.66
C VAL A 174 -21.11 -6.40 -10.62
N LYS A 175 -20.54 -5.39 -11.29
CA LYS A 175 -19.37 -5.52 -12.15
C LYS A 175 -18.17 -4.86 -11.50
N ALA A 176 -17.02 -5.53 -11.54
CA ALA A 176 -15.75 -4.99 -11.08
C ALA A 176 -14.62 -5.35 -12.06
N ASP A 177 -13.65 -4.47 -12.19
CA ASP A 177 -12.36 -4.80 -12.80
C ASP A 177 -11.43 -5.34 -11.72
N ILE A 178 -10.70 -6.42 -12.01
CA ILE A 178 -9.68 -6.94 -11.11
C ILE A 178 -8.33 -6.57 -11.69
N ALA A 179 -7.52 -5.83 -10.94
CA ALA A 179 -6.25 -5.31 -11.42
C ALA A 179 -5.17 -5.38 -10.33
N TYR A 180 -3.92 -5.50 -10.76
CA TYR A 180 -2.73 -5.43 -9.91
C TYR A 180 -2.07 -4.06 -10.07
N GLY A 181 -1.66 -3.47 -8.95
CA GLY A 181 -0.90 -2.21 -8.93
C GLY A 181 0.15 -2.19 -7.81
N GLY A 182 0.56 -3.38 -7.34
CA GLY A 182 1.37 -3.62 -6.14
C GLY A 182 0.64 -4.52 -5.14
N ASN A 183 -0.69 -4.58 -5.22
CA ASN A 183 -1.61 -5.51 -4.59
C ASN A 183 -2.75 -5.79 -5.56
N ILE A 184 -3.60 -6.79 -5.29
CA ILE A 184 -4.74 -7.15 -6.16
C ILE A 184 -6.00 -6.43 -5.68
N TYR A 185 -6.56 -5.60 -6.55
CA TYR A 185 -7.73 -4.77 -6.32
C TYR A 185 -8.95 -5.26 -7.09
N ALA A 186 -10.13 -5.18 -6.45
CA ALA A 186 -11.39 -5.14 -7.16
C ALA A 186 -11.86 -3.69 -7.22
N ILE A 187 -12.04 -3.15 -8.44
CA ILE A 187 -12.31 -1.74 -8.71
C ILE A 187 -13.70 -1.60 -9.31
N LEU A 188 -14.60 -0.87 -8.64
CA LEU A 188 -15.98 -0.71 -9.08
C LEU A 188 -16.57 0.64 -8.67
N PRO A 189 -17.60 1.14 -9.42
CA PRO A 189 -18.29 2.37 -9.03
C PRO A 189 -18.98 2.23 -7.67
N ALA A 190 -18.91 3.24 -6.81
CA ALA A 190 -19.63 3.28 -5.53
C ALA A 190 -21.16 3.19 -5.74
N ALA A 191 -21.65 3.73 -6.84
CA ALA A 191 -23.06 3.62 -7.24
C ALA A 191 -23.54 2.18 -7.45
N SER A 192 -22.63 1.23 -7.76
CA SER A 192 -22.96 -0.20 -7.91
C SER A 192 -23.51 -0.83 -6.62
N VAL A 193 -23.22 -0.21 -5.47
CA VAL A 193 -23.72 -0.63 -4.15
C VAL A 193 -24.64 0.42 -3.53
N GLY A 194 -25.07 1.43 -4.32
CA GLY A 194 -25.98 2.48 -3.87
C GLY A 194 -25.35 3.47 -2.89
N LEU A 195 -24.02 3.65 -2.92
CA LEU A 195 -23.26 4.54 -2.03
C LEU A 195 -22.57 5.67 -2.77
N HIS A 196 -22.22 6.71 -2.02
CA HIS A 196 -21.38 7.83 -2.45
C HIS A 196 -20.11 7.89 -1.58
N ILE A 197 -19.01 8.38 -2.17
CA ILE A 197 -17.72 8.52 -1.49
C ILE A 197 -17.68 9.83 -0.72
N ASN A 198 -17.91 9.75 0.58
CA ASN A 198 -17.79 10.83 1.55
C ASN A 198 -17.53 10.26 2.96
N PRO A 199 -17.00 11.05 3.89
CA PRO A 199 -16.69 10.57 5.25
C PRO A 199 -17.90 10.00 6.01
N GLN A 200 -19.12 10.48 5.74
CA GLN A 200 -20.34 10.00 6.38
C GLN A 200 -20.72 8.58 5.96
N SER A 201 -20.33 8.19 4.74
CA SER A 201 -20.57 6.86 4.20
C SER A 201 -19.49 5.82 4.58
N SER A 202 -18.44 6.21 5.31
CA SER A 202 -17.26 5.36 5.57
C SER A 202 -17.61 3.98 6.11
N SER A 203 -18.44 3.89 7.14
CA SER A 203 -18.84 2.60 7.72
C SER A 203 -19.62 1.71 6.75
N LEU A 204 -20.44 2.30 5.88
CA LEU A 204 -21.20 1.56 4.87
C LEU A 204 -20.28 1.08 3.73
N LEU A 205 -19.32 1.91 3.31
CA LEU A 205 -18.31 1.54 2.32
C LEU A 205 -17.42 0.40 2.83
N ILE A 206 -16.98 0.45 4.10
CA ILE A 206 -16.22 -0.64 4.74
C ILE A 206 -17.02 -1.95 4.72
N GLN A 207 -18.30 -1.91 5.14
CA GLN A 207 -19.15 -3.09 5.14
C GLN A 207 -19.37 -3.65 3.72
N ALA A 208 -19.63 -2.77 2.75
CA ALA A 208 -19.81 -3.15 1.35
C ALA A 208 -18.54 -3.76 0.76
N GLY A 209 -17.38 -3.13 0.98
CA GLY A 209 -16.09 -3.61 0.46
C GLY A 209 -15.68 -4.96 1.05
N ASN A 210 -15.82 -5.15 2.36
CA ASN A 210 -15.52 -6.44 3.00
C ASN A 210 -16.46 -7.56 2.50
N TYR A 211 -17.74 -7.27 2.34
CA TYR A 211 -18.70 -8.22 1.79
C TYR A 211 -18.37 -8.57 0.34
N LEU A 212 -18.10 -7.56 -0.50
CA LEU A 212 -17.75 -7.78 -1.91
C LEU A 212 -16.43 -8.54 -2.05
N LYS A 213 -15.40 -8.19 -1.26
CA LYS A 213 -14.12 -8.90 -1.25
C LYS A 213 -14.29 -10.39 -1.03
N GLN A 214 -15.12 -10.78 -0.05
CA GLN A 214 -15.43 -12.17 0.20
C GLN A 214 -16.14 -12.80 -1.01
N ARG A 215 -17.19 -12.16 -1.54
CA ARG A 215 -17.95 -12.69 -2.68
C ARG A 215 -17.12 -12.82 -3.94
N ILE A 216 -16.21 -11.88 -4.20
CA ILE A 216 -15.31 -11.92 -5.34
C ILE A 216 -14.35 -13.10 -5.23
N ASN A 217 -13.70 -13.26 -4.08
CA ASN A 217 -12.76 -14.37 -3.86
C ASN A 217 -13.40 -15.77 -3.88
N GLU A 218 -14.70 -15.87 -3.66
CA GLU A 218 -15.45 -17.13 -3.81
C GLU A 218 -15.81 -17.45 -5.28
N GLN A 219 -15.87 -16.43 -6.14
CA GLN A 219 -16.37 -16.57 -7.52
C GLN A 219 -15.29 -16.37 -8.58
N ILE A 220 -14.26 -15.58 -8.29
CA ILE A 220 -13.22 -15.22 -9.25
C ILE A 220 -11.86 -15.70 -8.73
N ALA A 221 -11.28 -16.63 -9.46
CA ALA A 221 -9.90 -17.05 -9.20
C ALA A 221 -8.93 -16.11 -9.90
N VAL A 222 -7.97 -15.58 -9.16
CA VAL A 222 -6.87 -14.75 -9.70
C VAL A 222 -5.53 -15.28 -9.21
N GLN A 223 -4.48 -15.06 -10.00
CA GLN A 223 -3.11 -15.42 -9.65
C GLN A 223 -2.17 -14.45 -10.32
N HIS A 224 -1.28 -13.83 -9.54
CA HIS A 224 -0.19 -13.04 -10.11
C HIS A 224 0.76 -13.96 -10.87
N PRO A 225 1.19 -13.61 -12.11
CA PRO A 225 1.94 -14.53 -12.97
C PRO A 225 3.33 -14.87 -12.43
N THR A 226 3.93 -14.02 -11.60
CA THR A 226 5.31 -14.19 -11.10
C THR A 226 5.43 -14.11 -9.58
N ILE A 227 4.36 -13.77 -8.86
CA ILE A 227 4.35 -13.67 -7.40
C ILE A 227 3.37 -14.73 -6.84
N PRO A 228 3.85 -15.90 -6.38
CA PRO A 228 2.97 -17.04 -6.04
C PRO A 228 1.99 -16.78 -4.88
N PHE A 229 2.34 -15.93 -3.92
CA PHE A 229 1.47 -15.61 -2.78
C PHE A 229 0.41 -14.56 -3.09
N GLU A 230 0.49 -13.86 -4.23
CA GLU A 230 -0.53 -12.95 -4.74
C GLU A 230 -1.57 -13.72 -5.56
N HIS A 231 -2.57 -14.30 -4.90
CA HIS A 231 -3.55 -15.21 -5.52
C HIS A 231 -5.01 -14.95 -5.10
N HIS A 232 -5.29 -13.79 -4.50
CA HIS A 232 -6.65 -13.39 -4.15
C HIS A 232 -6.77 -11.86 -4.08
N VAL A 233 -7.99 -11.36 -4.25
CA VAL A 233 -8.28 -9.94 -4.08
C VAL A 233 -8.13 -9.57 -2.60
N THR A 234 -7.23 -8.63 -2.31
CA THR A 234 -6.94 -8.16 -0.96
C THR A 234 -7.66 -6.85 -0.65
N HIS A 235 -7.87 -6.00 -1.66
CA HIS A 235 -8.42 -4.65 -1.54
C HIS A 235 -9.64 -4.46 -2.42
N VAL A 236 -10.58 -3.61 -1.97
CA VAL A 236 -11.71 -3.16 -2.79
C VAL A 236 -11.62 -1.65 -2.93
N GLU A 237 -11.59 -1.17 -4.16
CA GLU A 237 -11.59 0.25 -4.49
C GLU A 237 -12.94 0.65 -5.06
N PHE A 238 -13.67 1.46 -4.31
CA PHE A 238 -14.82 2.18 -4.85
C PHE A 238 -14.36 3.47 -5.50
N TYR A 239 -14.94 3.81 -6.65
CA TYR A 239 -14.67 5.08 -7.29
C TYR A 239 -15.96 5.79 -7.71
N GLU A 240 -15.88 7.12 -7.86
CA GLU A 240 -16.91 7.96 -8.49
C GLU A 240 -16.25 9.18 -9.13
N PRO A 241 -16.82 9.72 -10.25
CA PRO A 241 -16.36 10.98 -10.80
C PRO A 241 -16.60 12.13 -9.80
N THR A 242 -15.82 13.21 -9.94
CA THR A 242 -16.06 14.45 -9.20
C THR A 242 -16.69 15.48 -10.12
N ASP A 243 -17.39 16.46 -9.53
CA ASP A 243 -17.86 17.65 -10.25
C ASP A 243 -16.79 18.76 -10.29
N GLN A 244 -15.56 18.46 -9.88
CA GLN A 244 -14.46 19.42 -9.86
C GLN A 244 -13.90 19.64 -11.26
N GLU A 245 -13.48 20.89 -11.55
CA GLU A 245 -12.93 21.29 -12.86
C GLU A 245 -11.65 20.52 -13.23
N ASP A 246 -10.92 19.99 -12.24
CA ASP A 246 -9.69 19.21 -12.43
C ASP A 246 -9.94 17.77 -12.95
N GLY A 247 -11.21 17.36 -13.07
CA GLY A 247 -11.58 16.03 -13.57
C GLY A 247 -11.12 14.88 -12.65
N ALA A 248 -10.90 15.15 -11.37
CA ALA A 248 -10.47 14.14 -10.40
C ALA A 248 -11.46 12.97 -10.32
N ILE A 249 -10.95 11.77 -10.07
CA ILE A 249 -11.74 10.60 -9.75
C ILE A 249 -11.64 10.41 -8.22
N LYS A 250 -12.77 10.44 -7.53
CA LYS A 250 -12.79 10.07 -6.10
C LYS A 250 -12.61 8.58 -5.94
N ASN A 251 -11.90 8.19 -4.88
CA ASN A 251 -11.83 6.80 -4.44
C ASN A 251 -12.03 6.64 -2.94
N ALA A 252 -12.40 5.41 -2.57
CA ALA A 252 -12.35 4.90 -1.21
C ALA A 252 -11.84 3.46 -1.27
N VAL A 253 -10.62 3.25 -0.80
CA VAL A 253 -10.01 1.92 -0.78
C VAL A 253 -10.24 1.27 0.56
N ILE A 254 -10.86 0.09 0.53
CA ILE A 254 -11.09 -0.73 1.71
C ILE A 254 -9.89 -1.66 1.87
N ILE A 255 -9.11 -1.40 2.92
CA ILE A 255 -7.91 -2.14 3.28
C ILE A 255 -8.21 -3.22 4.33
N PRO A 256 -7.43 -4.31 4.39
CA PRO A 256 -7.53 -5.31 5.46
C PRO A 256 -7.20 -4.71 6.86
N PRO A 257 -7.83 -5.13 7.96
CA PRO A 257 -8.96 -6.10 8.01
C PRO A 257 -10.32 -5.48 7.75
N GLY A 258 -10.43 -4.19 7.51
CA GLY A 258 -11.68 -3.48 7.25
C GLY A 258 -11.64 -2.02 7.67
N ALA A 259 -10.66 -1.28 7.17
CA ALA A 259 -10.56 0.17 7.30
C ALA A 259 -10.59 0.85 5.91
N ILE A 260 -10.64 2.18 5.87
CA ILE A 260 -10.50 2.96 4.64
C ILE A 260 -9.15 3.67 4.67
N ASP A 261 -8.38 3.53 3.59
CA ASP A 261 -7.18 4.33 3.34
C ASP A 261 -7.57 5.82 3.27
N ARG A 262 -6.94 6.65 4.08
CA ARG A 262 -7.16 8.10 4.09
C ARG A 262 -6.45 8.79 2.94
N SER A 263 -5.37 8.17 2.42
CA SER A 263 -4.71 8.61 1.21
C SER A 263 -5.50 8.18 -0.04
N PRO A 264 -5.19 8.69 -1.23
CA PRO A 264 -5.74 8.18 -2.48
C PRO A 264 -5.31 6.74 -2.81
N CYS A 265 -4.48 6.09 -2.00
CA CYS A 265 -3.91 4.76 -2.20
C CYS A 265 -3.00 4.66 -3.45
N GLY A 266 -1.68 4.61 -3.26
CA GLY A 266 -0.72 4.62 -4.38
C GLY A 266 -0.83 3.40 -5.29
N THR A 267 -0.91 2.20 -4.71
CA THR A 267 -1.06 0.94 -5.45
C THR A 267 -2.46 0.79 -6.06
N GLY A 268 -3.52 1.26 -5.37
CA GLY A 268 -4.87 1.36 -5.93
C GLY A 268 -4.93 2.33 -7.11
N THR A 269 -4.28 3.50 -6.98
CA THR A 269 -4.16 4.47 -8.09
C THR A 269 -3.47 3.86 -9.31
N SER A 270 -2.42 3.06 -9.13
CA SER A 270 -1.73 2.37 -10.23
C SER A 270 -2.63 1.28 -10.85
N ALA A 271 -3.35 0.51 -10.03
CA ALA A 271 -4.32 -0.46 -10.52
C ALA A 271 -5.44 0.24 -11.32
N LYS A 272 -5.96 1.38 -10.82
CA LYS A 272 -6.95 2.19 -11.56
C LYS A 272 -6.40 2.71 -12.88
N LEU A 273 -5.13 3.17 -12.91
CA LEU A 273 -4.46 3.60 -14.14
C LEU A 273 -4.47 2.48 -15.19
N SER A 274 -4.10 1.24 -14.82
CA SER A 274 -4.10 0.12 -15.75
C SER A 274 -5.50 -0.19 -16.29
N VAL A 275 -6.55 -0.03 -15.48
CA VAL A 275 -7.95 -0.17 -15.93
C VAL A 275 -8.32 0.93 -16.93
N LEU A 276 -7.97 2.19 -16.64
CA LEU A 276 -8.23 3.32 -17.57
C LEU A 276 -7.50 3.13 -18.90
N ALA A 277 -6.23 2.69 -18.85
CA ALA A 277 -5.42 2.40 -20.03
C ALA A 277 -6.02 1.26 -20.87
N ALA A 278 -6.38 0.14 -20.23
CA ALA A 278 -6.99 -1.02 -20.88
C ALA A 278 -8.36 -0.71 -21.51
N LYS A 279 -9.09 0.28 -20.98
CA LYS A 279 -10.35 0.78 -21.53
C LYS A 279 -10.16 1.89 -22.57
N GLY A 280 -8.93 2.37 -22.79
CA GLY A 280 -8.61 3.45 -23.71
C GLY A 280 -9.05 4.84 -23.21
N GLU A 281 -9.29 4.97 -21.91
CA GLU A 281 -9.74 6.22 -21.26
C GLU A 281 -8.58 7.14 -20.88
N ILE A 282 -7.33 6.62 -20.87
CA ILE A 282 -6.11 7.39 -20.69
C ILE A 282 -5.03 6.89 -21.66
N LYS A 283 -4.16 7.79 -22.13
CA LYS A 283 -3.07 7.49 -23.05
C LYS A 283 -1.71 7.71 -22.38
N LYS A 284 -0.69 7.06 -22.91
CA LYS A 284 0.70 7.28 -22.52
C LYS A 284 1.05 8.76 -22.53
N GLY A 285 1.68 9.23 -21.45
CA GLY A 285 2.04 10.60 -21.22
C GLY A 285 0.96 11.44 -20.51
N GLU A 286 -0.28 10.97 -20.48
CA GLU A 286 -1.39 11.65 -19.79
C GLU A 286 -1.37 11.37 -18.28
N SER A 287 -2.06 12.22 -17.53
CA SER A 287 -2.17 12.12 -16.07
C SER A 287 -3.62 12.19 -15.65
N PHE A 288 -3.96 11.58 -14.53
CA PHE A 288 -5.21 11.80 -13.83
C PHE A 288 -4.97 12.11 -12.35
N ILE A 289 -5.98 12.70 -11.72
CA ILE A 289 -5.97 12.99 -10.27
C ILE A 289 -6.88 12.00 -9.59
N HIS A 290 -6.36 11.32 -8.57
CA HIS A 290 -7.13 10.45 -7.69
C HIS A 290 -7.34 11.16 -6.35
N GLN A 291 -8.59 11.30 -5.92
CA GLN A 291 -8.95 12.02 -4.71
C GLN A 291 -9.51 11.05 -3.65
N SER A 292 -8.91 11.06 -2.47
CA SER A 292 -9.34 10.21 -1.36
C SER A 292 -10.68 10.66 -0.74
N ILE A 293 -11.23 9.81 0.11
CA ILE A 293 -12.46 10.07 0.87
C ILE A 293 -12.39 11.34 1.74
N ILE A 294 -11.18 11.75 2.17
CA ILE A 294 -10.94 12.99 2.93
C ILE A 294 -10.57 14.20 2.07
N GLY A 295 -10.53 14.03 0.72
CA GLY A 295 -10.25 15.10 -0.23
C GLY A 295 -8.78 15.31 -0.56
N SER A 296 -7.85 14.51 -0.02
CA SER A 296 -6.45 14.55 -0.43
C SER A 296 -6.26 13.98 -1.84
N GLN A 297 -5.22 14.39 -2.54
CA GLN A 297 -5.04 14.06 -3.95
C GLN A 297 -3.67 13.47 -4.25
N PHE A 298 -3.63 12.45 -5.11
CA PHE A 298 -2.45 11.99 -5.83
C PHE A 298 -2.57 12.32 -7.31
N LYS A 299 -1.47 12.76 -7.92
CA LYS A 299 -1.35 12.89 -9.36
C LYS A 299 -0.62 11.66 -9.90
N CYS A 300 -1.30 10.89 -10.73
CA CYS A 300 -0.75 9.71 -11.39
C CYS A 300 -0.51 10.00 -12.87
N LYS A 301 0.62 9.53 -13.41
CA LYS A 301 0.98 9.68 -14.83
C LYS A 301 1.24 8.32 -15.45
N TYR A 302 0.64 8.09 -16.62
CA TYR A 302 0.98 6.94 -17.46
C TYR A 302 2.34 7.20 -18.14
N LEU A 303 3.38 6.53 -17.65
CA LEU A 303 4.75 6.76 -18.12
C LEU A 303 5.05 6.01 -19.41
N ASP A 304 4.90 4.69 -19.38
CA ASP A 304 5.26 3.79 -20.48
C ASP A 304 4.44 2.51 -20.45
N ASP A 305 4.41 1.81 -21.59
CA ASP A 305 3.88 0.47 -21.69
C ASP A 305 4.91 -0.51 -21.11
N ALA A 306 4.45 -1.52 -20.41
CA ALA A 306 5.26 -2.58 -19.85
C ALA A 306 4.60 -3.94 -20.14
N GLU A 307 5.29 -5.02 -19.81
CA GLU A 307 4.78 -6.38 -19.91
C GLU A 307 5.20 -7.19 -18.68
N VAL A 308 4.27 -7.92 -18.10
CA VAL A 308 4.52 -8.85 -17.01
C VAL A 308 4.11 -10.25 -17.45
N ALA A 309 5.09 -11.12 -17.74
CA ALA A 309 4.88 -12.50 -18.18
C ALA A 309 3.86 -12.63 -19.35
N GLY A 310 3.96 -11.74 -20.35
CA GLY A 310 3.08 -11.72 -21.52
C GLY A 310 1.77 -10.96 -21.33
N ILE A 311 1.53 -10.39 -20.15
CA ILE A 311 0.35 -9.54 -19.85
C ILE A 311 0.74 -8.08 -20.07
N PRO A 312 0.02 -7.30 -20.90
CA PRO A 312 0.22 -5.86 -21.03
C PRO A 312 0.03 -5.15 -19.67
N ALA A 313 0.99 -4.26 -19.31
CA ALA A 313 1.07 -3.58 -18.03
C ALA A 313 1.35 -2.09 -18.20
#